data_a9cf23bdbf3c46a1a7449b2b879fc9ce
#
_entry.id   a9cf23bdbf3c46a1a7449b2b879fc9ce
#
_cell.length_a   1.000
_cell.length_b   1.000
_cell.length_c   1.000
_cell.angle_alpha   90.00
_cell.angle_beta   90.00
_cell.angle_gamma   90.00
#
_symmetry.space_group_name_H-M   'P 1'
#
loop_
_entity.id
_entity.type
_entity.pdbx_description
1 polymer ?
#
loop_
_entity_poly.entity_id
_entity_poly.type
_entity_poly.pdbx_seq_one_letter_code
_entity_poly.pdbx_strand_id
1 'polypeptide(L)'
;MKKFRSDLHVHTVLSPCAEVEMIPPLIVQRALELNIDIIAITDHNASANVSAVQKAAWGSKLKVLPGMEVQTREDVHLLCLFEGLNELESWQTEVNESLPNSLNQAEFFGEQYIVDENGDYLCTEDRMLLTSTQFSIDDVFERVNELGGLVIPAHVNRTTYGLFPTLGLLSDQWPILGFEISRHISPEQARINFPSIGNYPLIQNGDVHRLNEYIGNTIFMLEEPTIDEIRKAFKGEDQRKVYVEYMPDMLHP
;
A
#
# COMPACT_ATOMS: atom_id res chain seq x y z
N MET A 1 9.99 -21.92 -7.26
CA MET A 1 9.92 -20.45 -7.05
C MET A 1 9.79 -19.71 -8.36
N LYS A 2 8.98 -18.65 -8.40
CA LYS A 2 8.75 -17.78 -9.55
C LYS A 2 9.14 -16.36 -9.18
N LYS A 3 9.51 -15.56 -10.19
CA LYS A 3 9.73 -14.12 -10.06
C LYS A 3 8.38 -13.42 -10.23
N PHE A 4 8.01 -12.57 -9.28
CA PHE A 4 6.83 -11.73 -9.33
C PHE A 4 7.25 -10.26 -9.25
N ARG A 5 6.84 -9.47 -10.23
CA ARG A 5 6.97 -8.01 -10.25
C ARG A 5 5.77 -7.42 -9.52
N SER A 6 5.99 -6.49 -8.62
CA SER A 6 4.89 -5.96 -7.82
C SER A 6 4.91 -4.45 -7.65
N ASP A 7 3.72 -3.90 -7.38
CA ASP A 7 3.50 -2.56 -6.86
C ASP A 7 2.42 -2.63 -5.77
N LEU A 8 2.84 -2.58 -4.52
CA LEU A 8 1.97 -2.85 -3.36
C LEU A 8 1.39 -1.57 -2.73
N HIS A 9 1.41 -0.44 -3.47
CA HIS A 9 0.92 0.83 -2.99
C HIS A 9 0.17 1.56 -4.11
N VAL A 10 -1.12 1.23 -4.25
CA VAL A 10 -1.97 1.72 -5.34
C VAL A 10 -3.28 2.26 -4.77
N HIS A 11 -3.59 3.51 -5.10
CA HIS A 11 -4.84 4.16 -4.74
C HIS A 11 -5.86 4.08 -5.87
N THR A 12 -7.13 4.12 -5.49
CA THR A 12 -8.27 4.24 -6.42
C THR A 12 -8.88 5.63 -6.31
N VAL A 13 -9.94 5.90 -7.09
CA VAL A 13 -10.77 7.12 -6.97
C VAL A 13 -11.46 7.29 -5.61
N LEU A 14 -11.29 6.35 -4.68
CA LEU A 14 -11.74 6.48 -3.29
C LEU A 14 -10.80 7.39 -2.49
N SER A 15 -9.51 7.37 -2.80
CA SER A 15 -8.55 8.32 -2.23
C SER A 15 -8.69 9.67 -2.90
N PRO A 16 -9.03 10.75 -2.18
CA PRO A 16 -9.40 12.02 -2.82
C PRO A 16 -8.22 12.71 -3.52
N CYS A 17 -6.99 12.28 -3.26
CA CYS A 17 -5.77 12.73 -3.94
C CYS A 17 -5.47 11.95 -5.23
N ALA A 18 -6.23 10.89 -5.54
CA ALA A 18 -6.06 10.12 -6.77
C ALA A 18 -6.83 10.76 -7.95
N GLU A 19 -6.27 10.62 -9.15
CA GLU A 19 -6.91 11.09 -10.38
C GLU A 19 -8.13 10.24 -10.74
N VAL A 20 -9.06 10.83 -11.50
CA VAL A 20 -10.33 10.17 -11.87
C VAL A 20 -10.16 8.91 -12.73
N GLU A 21 -9.01 8.74 -13.37
CA GLU A 21 -8.65 7.53 -14.12
C GLU A 21 -8.31 6.34 -13.24
N MET A 22 -8.14 6.55 -11.92
CA MET A 22 -7.82 5.48 -10.99
C MET A 22 -9.05 4.61 -10.66
N ILE A 23 -9.73 4.16 -11.70
CA ILE A 23 -10.87 3.24 -11.65
C ILE A 23 -10.43 1.80 -11.91
N PRO A 24 -11.16 0.78 -11.40
CA PRO A 24 -10.76 -0.62 -11.45
C PRO A 24 -10.29 -1.12 -12.82
N PRO A 25 -11.01 -0.89 -13.96
CA PRO A 25 -10.57 -1.41 -15.26
C PRO A 25 -9.22 -0.83 -15.71
N LEU A 26 -9.00 0.47 -15.52
CA LEU A 26 -7.77 1.13 -15.97
C LEU A 26 -6.57 0.79 -15.09
N ILE A 27 -6.77 0.64 -13.78
CA ILE A 27 -5.76 0.13 -12.83
C ILE A 27 -5.27 -1.24 -13.29
N VAL A 28 -6.20 -2.18 -13.54
CA VAL A 28 -5.88 -3.54 -13.97
C VAL A 28 -5.20 -3.55 -15.33
N GLN A 29 -5.75 -2.82 -16.30
CA GLN A 29 -5.17 -2.71 -17.62
C GLN A 29 -3.72 -2.21 -17.55
N ARG A 30 -3.48 -1.13 -16.81
CA ARG A 30 -2.15 -0.53 -16.68
C ARG A 30 -1.14 -1.46 -16.02
N ALA A 31 -1.51 -2.15 -14.95
CA ALA A 31 -0.66 -3.13 -14.29
C ALA A 31 -0.26 -4.27 -15.26
N LEU A 32 -1.21 -4.77 -16.05
CA LEU A 32 -0.96 -5.83 -17.05
C LEU A 32 -0.05 -5.36 -18.20
N GLU A 33 -0.22 -4.13 -18.70
CA GLU A 33 0.66 -3.52 -19.72
C GLU A 33 2.11 -3.44 -19.26
N LEU A 34 2.33 -3.13 -17.98
CA LEU A 34 3.66 -3.04 -17.36
C LEU A 34 4.22 -4.39 -16.89
N ASN A 35 3.49 -5.49 -17.15
CA ASN A 35 3.84 -6.83 -16.67
C ASN A 35 4.04 -6.89 -15.16
N ILE A 36 3.21 -6.18 -14.41
CA ILE A 36 3.12 -6.31 -12.96
C ILE A 36 2.27 -7.54 -12.66
N ASP A 37 2.72 -8.39 -11.74
CA ASP A 37 2.08 -9.66 -11.39
C ASP A 37 1.26 -9.54 -10.09
N ILE A 38 1.65 -8.61 -9.20
CA ILE A 38 0.98 -8.39 -7.91
C ILE A 38 0.81 -6.88 -7.69
N ILE A 39 -0.42 -6.46 -7.39
CA ILE A 39 -0.70 -5.14 -6.83
C ILE A 39 -1.40 -5.27 -5.49
N ALA A 40 -1.32 -4.25 -4.65
CA ALA A 40 -2.22 -4.11 -3.51
C ALA A 40 -2.99 -2.79 -3.66
N ILE A 41 -4.29 -2.84 -3.39
CA ILE A 41 -5.11 -1.63 -3.32
C ILE A 41 -5.09 -1.15 -1.88
N THR A 42 -4.64 0.08 -1.70
CA THR A 42 -4.27 0.65 -0.40
C THR A 42 -4.77 2.09 -0.27
N ASP A 43 -6.06 2.31 -0.51
CA ASP A 43 -6.68 3.62 -0.33
C ASP A 43 -6.51 4.13 1.11
N HIS A 44 -6.47 5.45 1.28
CA HIS A 44 -6.31 6.08 2.60
C HIS A 44 -7.47 5.72 3.52
N ASN A 45 -7.17 5.03 4.62
CA ASN A 45 -8.10 4.66 5.69
C ASN A 45 -9.41 3.99 5.22
N ALA A 46 -9.45 3.48 3.99
CA ALA A 46 -10.65 2.90 3.39
C ALA A 46 -10.32 1.72 2.46
N SER A 47 -11.31 0.85 2.22
CA SER A 47 -11.14 -0.36 1.42
C SER A 47 -12.30 -0.64 0.45
N ALA A 48 -13.27 0.28 0.32
CA ALA A 48 -14.52 0.02 -0.38
C ALA A 48 -14.33 -0.37 -1.86
N ASN A 49 -13.28 0.10 -2.55
CA ASN A 49 -13.01 -0.21 -3.95
C ASN A 49 -12.15 -1.47 -4.16
N VAL A 50 -11.61 -2.08 -3.09
CA VAL A 50 -10.73 -3.27 -3.22
C VAL A 50 -11.43 -4.42 -3.95
N SER A 51 -12.65 -4.76 -3.55
CA SER A 51 -13.46 -5.81 -4.17
C SER A 51 -13.75 -5.53 -5.65
N ALA A 52 -13.98 -4.28 -6.01
CA ALA A 52 -14.20 -3.86 -7.40
C ALA A 52 -12.95 -4.10 -8.27
N VAL A 53 -11.76 -3.75 -7.79
CA VAL A 53 -10.50 -4.01 -8.51
C VAL A 53 -10.22 -5.50 -8.62
N GLN A 54 -10.48 -6.30 -7.57
CA GLN A 54 -10.35 -7.75 -7.64
C GLN A 54 -11.27 -8.38 -8.70
N LYS A 55 -12.52 -7.92 -8.78
CA LYS A 55 -13.46 -8.38 -9.80
C LYS A 55 -13.03 -7.95 -11.20
N ALA A 56 -12.57 -6.72 -11.39
CA ALA A 56 -12.02 -6.24 -12.66
C ALA A 56 -10.80 -7.07 -13.12
N ALA A 57 -9.99 -7.58 -12.19
CA ALA A 57 -8.85 -8.44 -12.49
C ALA A 57 -9.22 -9.91 -12.73
N TRP A 58 -10.48 -10.30 -12.55
CA TRP A 58 -10.90 -11.71 -12.65
C TRP A 58 -10.58 -12.31 -14.02
N GLY A 59 -9.96 -13.49 -14.00
CA GLY A 59 -9.55 -14.20 -15.23
C GLY A 59 -8.23 -13.71 -15.82
N SER A 60 -7.62 -12.67 -15.29
CA SER A 60 -6.28 -12.22 -15.65
C SER A 60 -5.18 -12.94 -14.84
N LYS A 61 -3.91 -12.66 -15.16
CA LYS A 61 -2.76 -13.15 -14.38
C LYS A 61 -2.43 -12.27 -13.17
N LEU A 62 -3.08 -11.11 -13.04
CA LEU A 62 -2.78 -10.13 -12.00
C LEU A 62 -3.38 -10.58 -10.66
N LYS A 63 -2.56 -10.70 -9.64
CA LYS A 63 -3.02 -10.85 -8.25
C LYS A 63 -3.26 -9.47 -7.64
N VAL A 64 -4.47 -9.25 -7.13
CA VAL A 64 -4.84 -8.04 -6.38
C VAL A 64 -4.97 -8.41 -4.92
N LEU A 65 -4.05 -7.94 -4.10
CA LEU A 65 -4.09 -8.12 -2.65
C LEU A 65 -5.01 -7.08 -2.01
N PRO A 66 -5.86 -7.50 -1.07
CA PRO A 66 -6.61 -6.58 -0.22
C PRO A 66 -5.67 -5.80 0.68
N GLY A 67 -5.87 -4.48 0.77
CA GLY A 67 -5.04 -3.63 1.61
C GLY A 67 -5.71 -2.30 1.97
N MET A 68 -4.98 -1.52 2.75
CA MET A 68 -5.33 -0.18 3.18
C MET A 68 -4.07 0.56 3.59
N GLU A 69 -3.93 1.83 3.21
CA GLU A 69 -2.93 2.72 3.80
C GLU A 69 -3.55 3.46 4.99
N VAL A 70 -3.10 3.13 6.19
CA VAL A 70 -3.60 3.76 7.42
C VAL A 70 -2.68 4.89 7.85
N GLN A 71 -3.26 6.05 8.16
CA GLN A 71 -2.56 7.14 8.81
C GLN A 71 -2.71 7.01 10.33
N THR A 72 -1.62 6.79 11.04
CA THR A 72 -1.61 6.65 12.50
C THR A 72 -1.75 8.01 13.19
N ARG A 73 -2.02 8.01 14.50
CA ARG A 73 -2.07 9.25 15.29
C ARG A 73 -0.73 9.99 15.39
N GLU A 74 0.38 9.30 15.09
CA GLU A 74 1.72 9.90 14.99
C GLU A 74 1.98 10.53 13.62
N ASP A 75 0.99 10.59 12.72
CA ASP A 75 1.11 11.05 11.34
C ASP A 75 2.09 10.21 10.51
N VAL A 76 2.10 8.89 10.70
CA VAL A 76 2.86 7.94 9.90
C VAL A 76 1.91 7.08 9.08
N HIS A 77 2.25 6.84 7.81
CA HIS A 77 1.50 5.93 6.94
C HIS A 77 2.03 4.50 7.03
N LEU A 78 1.11 3.55 7.15
CA LEU A 78 1.37 2.12 7.21
C LEU A 78 0.51 1.38 6.17
N LEU A 79 1.13 0.58 5.31
CA LEU A 79 0.43 -0.36 4.44
C LEU A 79 0.01 -1.56 5.27
N CYS A 80 -1.29 -1.81 5.34
CA CYS A 80 -1.91 -2.96 5.98
C CYS A 80 -2.42 -3.89 4.88
N LEU A 81 -1.81 -5.06 4.71
CA LEU A 81 -2.11 -6.00 3.63
C LEU A 81 -2.70 -7.28 4.18
N PHE A 82 -3.69 -7.85 3.48
CA PHE A 82 -4.41 -9.05 3.92
C PHE A 82 -4.51 -10.08 2.80
N GLU A 83 -4.74 -11.35 3.17
CA GLU A 83 -4.95 -12.40 2.17
C GLU A 83 -6.37 -12.36 1.58
N GLY A 84 -7.36 -12.05 2.40
CA GLY A 84 -8.77 -12.07 2.04
C GLY A 84 -9.52 -10.79 2.39
N LEU A 85 -10.72 -10.67 1.82
CA LEU A 85 -11.60 -9.52 2.09
C LEU A 85 -12.19 -9.55 3.50
N ASN A 86 -12.40 -10.73 4.09
CA ASN A 86 -13.00 -10.83 5.42
C ASN A 86 -12.13 -10.19 6.50
N GLU A 87 -10.81 -10.42 6.43
CA GLU A 87 -9.83 -9.83 7.34
C GLU A 87 -9.76 -8.30 7.12
N LEU A 88 -9.76 -7.87 5.85
CA LEU A 88 -9.78 -6.45 5.51
C LEU A 88 -11.07 -5.76 5.97
N GLU A 89 -12.23 -6.39 5.83
CA GLU A 89 -13.52 -5.84 6.31
C GLU A 89 -13.55 -5.72 7.84
N SER A 90 -12.97 -6.68 8.56
CA SER A 90 -12.80 -6.60 10.01
C SER A 90 -11.92 -5.41 10.39
N TRP A 91 -10.79 -5.23 9.69
CA TRP A 91 -9.90 -4.09 9.87
C TRP A 91 -10.59 -2.76 9.51
N GLN A 92 -11.33 -2.70 8.40
CA GLN A 92 -12.10 -1.52 8.02
C GLN A 92 -13.09 -1.09 9.10
N THR A 93 -13.73 -2.05 9.75
CA THR A 93 -14.68 -1.76 10.84
C THR A 93 -13.99 -1.04 11.99
N GLU A 94 -12.82 -1.52 12.41
CA GLU A 94 -12.02 -0.91 13.48
C GLU A 94 -11.49 0.49 13.06
N VAL A 95 -11.01 0.62 11.83
CA VAL A 95 -10.56 1.92 11.29
C VAL A 95 -11.72 2.92 11.28
N ASN A 96 -12.91 2.49 10.88
CA ASN A 96 -14.11 3.33 10.89
C ASN A 96 -14.47 3.88 12.28
N GLU A 97 -14.27 3.06 13.31
CA GLU A 97 -14.51 3.48 14.70
C GLU A 97 -13.42 4.45 15.21
N SER A 98 -12.23 4.37 14.66
CA SER A 98 -11.07 5.17 15.07
C SER A 98 -10.93 6.50 14.31
N LEU A 99 -11.60 6.65 13.16
CA LEU A 99 -11.57 7.89 12.39
C LEU A 99 -12.37 9.01 13.09
N PRO A 100 -11.88 10.26 13.02
CA PRO A 100 -12.65 11.42 13.45
C PRO A 100 -13.99 11.50 12.70
N ASN A 101 -15.03 11.97 13.38
CA ASN A 101 -16.32 12.21 12.76
C ASN A 101 -16.33 13.57 12.01
N SER A 102 -15.47 13.69 11.00
CA SER A 102 -15.36 14.87 10.14
C SER A 102 -15.78 14.53 8.73
N LEU A 103 -16.49 15.45 8.08
CA LEU A 103 -16.90 15.30 6.68
C LEU A 103 -15.77 15.75 5.75
N ASN A 104 -15.67 15.08 4.62
CA ASN A 104 -14.79 15.50 3.54
C ASN A 104 -15.24 16.85 2.98
N GLN A 105 -14.27 17.66 2.60
CA GLN A 105 -14.48 18.94 1.92
C GLN A 105 -13.93 18.80 0.49
N ALA A 106 -14.76 18.22 -0.37
CA ALA A 106 -14.37 17.84 -1.73
C ALA A 106 -13.80 19.00 -2.57
N GLU A 107 -14.24 20.25 -2.31
CA GLU A 107 -13.68 21.45 -2.96
C GLU A 107 -12.18 21.68 -2.68
N PHE A 108 -11.66 21.13 -1.55
CA PHE A 108 -10.26 21.28 -1.14
C PHE A 108 -9.46 20.01 -1.28
N PHE A 109 -10.05 18.83 -1.00
CA PHE A 109 -9.34 17.56 -0.91
C PHE A 109 -9.61 16.64 -2.10
N GLY A 110 -10.67 16.88 -2.87
CA GLY A 110 -11.15 15.99 -3.91
C GLY A 110 -12.30 15.11 -3.44
N GLU A 111 -12.94 14.45 -4.39
CA GLU A 111 -14.05 13.52 -4.16
C GLU A 111 -13.54 12.12 -3.76
N GLN A 112 -14.35 11.38 -3.01
CA GLN A 112 -14.05 10.03 -2.52
C GLN A 112 -15.06 9.04 -3.09
N TYR A 113 -14.84 8.63 -4.35
CA TYR A 113 -15.81 7.82 -5.09
C TYR A 113 -15.69 6.33 -4.79
N ILE A 114 -16.82 5.72 -4.49
CA ILE A 114 -17.00 4.27 -4.46
C ILE A 114 -17.57 3.85 -5.80
N VAL A 115 -16.91 2.89 -6.46
CA VAL A 115 -17.22 2.45 -7.82
C VAL A 115 -17.33 0.93 -7.90
N ASP A 116 -18.01 0.43 -8.94
CA ASP A 116 -18.04 -1.00 -9.25
C ASP A 116 -16.83 -1.48 -10.08
N GLU A 117 -16.83 -2.75 -10.45
CA GLU A 117 -15.75 -3.37 -11.26
C GLU A 117 -15.63 -2.82 -12.69
N ASN A 118 -16.62 -2.10 -13.20
CA ASN A 118 -16.59 -1.43 -14.49
C ASN A 118 -16.11 0.03 -14.38
N GLY A 119 -15.97 0.54 -13.14
CA GLY A 119 -15.66 1.93 -12.85
C GLY A 119 -16.90 2.81 -12.79
N ASP A 120 -18.10 2.22 -12.77
CA ASP A 120 -19.35 2.97 -12.67
C ASP A 120 -19.57 3.45 -11.21
N TYR A 121 -19.97 4.70 -11.07
CA TYR A 121 -20.21 5.34 -9.79
C TYR A 121 -21.35 4.67 -9.01
N LEU A 122 -21.10 4.34 -7.75
CA LEU A 122 -22.08 3.79 -6.83
C LEU A 122 -22.52 4.82 -5.79
N CYS A 123 -21.57 5.39 -5.05
CA CYS A 123 -21.81 6.43 -4.05
C CYS A 123 -20.50 7.14 -3.68
N THR A 124 -20.59 8.12 -2.79
CA THR A 124 -19.43 8.85 -2.25
C THR A 124 -19.25 8.49 -0.78
N GLU A 125 -18.00 8.33 -0.33
CA GLU A 125 -17.67 8.28 1.10
C GLU A 125 -17.62 9.71 1.64
N ASP A 126 -18.54 10.03 2.55
CA ASP A 126 -18.70 11.39 3.07
C ASP A 126 -17.70 11.74 4.17
N ARG A 127 -17.13 10.74 4.86
CA ARG A 127 -16.13 10.98 5.90
C ARG A 127 -14.79 11.33 5.29
N MET A 128 -14.08 12.25 5.92
CA MET A 128 -12.73 12.62 5.51
C MET A 128 -11.76 11.46 5.72
N LEU A 129 -11.21 10.92 4.64
CA LEU A 129 -10.25 9.83 4.65
C LEU A 129 -8.80 10.32 4.83
N LEU A 130 -8.47 11.54 4.37
CA LEU A 130 -7.15 12.16 4.56
C LEU A 130 -7.02 12.75 5.96
N THR A 131 -7.01 11.89 6.96
CA THR A 131 -6.89 12.30 8.37
C THR A 131 -6.29 11.16 9.19
N SER A 132 -5.64 11.50 10.31
CA SER A 132 -5.10 10.49 11.22
C SER A 132 -6.23 9.73 11.93
N THR A 133 -6.08 8.42 12.01
CA THR A 133 -6.86 7.58 12.93
C THR A 133 -6.43 7.84 14.38
N GLN A 134 -7.14 7.26 15.34
CA GLN A 134 -6.71 7.26 16.74
C GLN A 134 -5.70 6.14 17.06
N PHE A 135 -5.47 5.22 16.14
CA PHE A 135 -4.50 4.15 16.30
C PHE A 135 -3.06 4.68 16.36
N SER A 136 -2.29 4.19 17.33
CA SER A 136 -0.83 4.29 17.29
C SER A 136 -0.24 3.28 16.31
N ILE A 137 1.04 3.45 16.01
CA ILE A 137 1.81 2.45 15.26
C ILE A 137 1.75 1.08 15.95
N ASP A 138 1.87 1.04 17.28
CA ASP A 138 1.76 -0.20 18.08
C ASP A 138 0.40 -0.86 17.88
N ASP A 139 -0.69 -0.09 18.00
CA ASP A 139 -2.06 -0.59 17.80
C ASP A 139 -2.25 -1.20 16.41
N VAL A 140 -1.76 -0.53 15.35
CA VAL A 140 -1.86 -1.03 13.98
C VAL A 140 -1.10 -2.35 13.82
N PHE A 141 0.14 -2.45 14.33
CA PHE A 141 0.90 -3.70 14.25
C PHE A 141 0.20 -4.84 15.01
N GLU A 142 -0.30 -4.57 16.21
CA GLU A 142 -1.01 -5.57 17.03
C GLU A 142 -2.26 -6.07 16.32
N ARG A 143 -3.17 -5.16 15.94
CA ARG A 143 -4.47 -5.52 15.36
C ARG A 143 -4.37 -6.18 13.99
N VAL A 144 -3.52 -5.64 13.10
CA VAL A 144 -3.33 -6.23 11.76
C VAL A 144 -2.69 -7.62 11.85
N ASN A 145 -1.72 -7.82 12.77
CA ASN A 145 -1.14 -9.15 12.99
C ASN A 145 -2.15 -10.15 13.57
N GLU A 146 -3.04 -9.75 14.49
CA GLU A 146 -4.11 -10.60 15.01
C GLU A 146 -5.07 -11.06 13.90
N LEU A 147 -5.30 -10.23 12.91
CA LEU A 147 -6.08 -10.55 11.71
C LEU A 147 -5.28 -11.34 10.65
N GLY A 148 -4.02 -11.71 10.94
CA GLY A 148 -3.15 -12.44 10.01
C GLY A 148 -2.58 -11.58 8.88
N GLY A 149 -2.78 -10.26 8.93
CA GLY A 149 -2.27 -9.30 7.94
C GLY A 149 -0.78 -9.01 8.08
N LEU A 150 -0.25 -8.26 7.14
CA LEU A 150 1.14 -7.79 7.09
C LEU A 150 1.16 -6.27 7.11
N VAL A 151 1.97 -5.68 8.02
CA VAL A 151 2.18 -4.23 8.09
C VAL A 151 3.54 -3.89 7.50
N ILE A 152 3.57 -2.89 6.62
CA ILE A 152 4.80 -2.34 6.03
C ILE A 152 4.76 -0.81 6.20
N PRO A 153 5.72 -0.20 6.93
CA PRO A 153 5.81 1.26 6.98
C PRO A 153 6.01 1.84 5.58
N ALA A 154 5.09 2.74 5.17
CA ALA A 154 5.02 3.31 3.84
C ALA A 154 6.06 4.42 3.65
N HIS A 155 6.62 4.51 2.44
CA HIS A 155 7.53 5.59 1.99
C HIS A 155 8.31 6.26 3.14
N VAL A 156 9.03 5.45 3.95
CA VAL A 156 9.64 5.82 5.24
C VAL A 156 10.59 7.02 5.19
N ASN A 157 11.04 7.40 3.99
CA ASN A 157 11.96 8.50 3.71
C ASN A 157 11.25 9.83 3.35
N ARG A 158 9.91 9.85 3.17
CA ARG A 158 9.17 11.08 2.84
C ARG A 158 9.11 12.02 4.04
N THR A 159 9.23 13.33 3.77
CA THR A 159 9.19 14.36 4.81
C THR A 159 7.84 14.38 5.54
N THR A 160 6.74 14.15 4.81
CA THR A 160 5.39 14.02 5.37
C THR A 160 5.02 12.55 5.44
N TYR A 161 4.47 12.13 6.55
CA TYR A 161 3.96 10.78 6.83
C TYR A 161 5.00 9.65 6.77
N GLY A 162 6.26 9.96 6.50
CA GLY A 162 7.34 8.99 6.53
C GLY A 162 7.82 8.73 7.96
N LEU A 163 8.04 7.46 8.31
CA LEU A 163 8.40 7.03 9.66
C LEU A 163 9.65 7.77 10.19
N PHE A 164 10.73 7.82 9.41
CA PHE A 164 12.00 8.39 9.88
C PHE A 164 11.97 9.90 10.05
N PRO A 165 11.47 10.71 9.08
CA PRO A 165 11.38 12.15 9.27
C PRO A 165 10.40 12.56 10.37
N THR A 166 9.34 11.78 10.59
CA THR A 166 8.32 12.09 11.59
C THR A 166 8.80 11.76 13.01
N LEU A 167 9.39 10.58 13.22
CA LEU A 167 9.74 10.10 14.57
C LEU A 167 11.23 10.15 14.87
N GLY A 168 12.09 10.13 13.86
CA GLY A 168 13.55 10.14 14.03
C GLY A 168 14.15 8.87 14.65
N LEU A 169 13.33 7.91 15.04
CA LEU A 169 13.77 6.68 15.69
C LEU A 169 12.93 5.48 15.26
N LEU A 170 13.46 4.30 15.51
CA LEU A 170 12.79 3.02 15.30
C LEU A 170 12.62 2.33 16.64
N SER A 171 11.44 1.79 16.94
CA SER A 171 11.21 0.99 18.13
C SER A 171 11.56 -0.47 17.86
N ASP A 172 12.36 -1.07 18.75
CA ASP A 172 12.68 -2.50 18.69
C ASP A 172 11.45 -3.39 19.00
N GLN A 173 10.37 -2.81 19.48
CA GLN A 173 9.12 -3.53 19.79
C GLN A 173 8.23 -3.73 18.55
N TRP A 174 8.45 -2.96 17.48
CA TRP A 174 7.66 -3.11 16.26
C TRP A 174 8.14 -4.32 15.47
N PRO A 175 7.23 -5.26 15.11
CA PRO A 175 7.58 -6.46 14.36
C PRO A 175 7.76 -6.17 12.87
N ILE A 176 8.58 -5.16 12.55
CA ILE A 176 8.87 -4.71 11.20
C ILE A 176 9.68 -5.79 10.47
N LEU A 177 9.22 -6.20 9.30
CA LEU A 177 9.90 -7.15 8.43
C LEU A 177 10.67 -6.45 7.30
N GLY A 178 10.29 -5.25 6.93
CA GLY A 178 10.92 -4.43 5.91
C GLY A 178 10.25 -3.07 5.79
N PHE A 179 10.78 -2.24 4.92
CA PHE A 179 10.30 -0.87 4.71
C PHE A 179 10.00 -0.60 3.24
N GLU A 180 9.00 0.24 3.00
CA GLU A 180 8.85 0.86 1.70
C GLU A 180 9.65 2.15 1.66
N ILE A 181 10.40 2.32 0.56
CA ILE A 181 11.02 3.60 0.19
C ILE A 181 10.27 4.23 -0.98
N SER A 182 10.23 5.57 -1.03
CA SER A 182 9.59 6.26 -2.13
C SER A 182 10.32 6.01 -3.46
N ARG A 183 9.62 6.17 -4.59
CA ARG A 183 10.17 6.03 -5.94
C ARG A 183 11.31 7.01 -6.26
N HIS A 184 11.48 8.06 -5.46
CA HIS A 184 12.43 9.14 -5.70
C HIS A 184 13.83 8.91 -5.10
N ILE A 185 14.10 7.76 -4.49
CA ILE A 185 15.37 7.44 -3.85
C ILE A 185 15.78 6.03 -4.17
N SER A 186 17.07 5.79 -4.44
CA SER A 186 17.57 4.42 -4.58
C SER A 186 17.68 3.72 -3.23
N PRO A 187 17.64 2.36 -3.19
CA PRO A 187 17.87 1.60 -1.95
C PRO A 187 19.20 1.96 -1.25
N GLU A 188 20.24 2.19 -2.03
CA GLU A 188 21.55 2.60 -1.54
C GLU A 188 21.50 3.96 -0.85
N GLN A 189 20.91 4.96 -1.55
CA GLN A 189 20.77 6.31 -1.02
C GLN A 189 19.87 6.35 0.22
N ALA A 190 18.80 5.52 0.25
CA ALA A 190 17.93 5.41 1.41
C ALA A 190 18.70 4.93 2.65
N ARG A 191 19.56 3.92 2.51
CA ARG A 191 20.39 3.41 3.62
C ARG A 191 21.45 4.42 4.10
N ILE A 192 21.99 5.24 3.18
CA ILE A 192 22.93 6.31 3.54
C ILE A 192 22.22 7.42 4.32
N ASN A 193 21.05 7.85 3.84
CA ASN A 193 20.31 8.97 4.43
C ASN A 193 19.61 8.57 5.75
N PHE A 194 19.22 7.30 5.87
CA PHE A 194 18.49 6.75 7.02
C PHE A 194 19.17 5.48 7.55
N PRO A 195 20.27 5.60 8.31
CA PRO A 195 21.04 4.43 8.78
C PRO A 195 20.22 3.44 9.62
N SER A 196 19.13 3.90 10.25
CA SER A 196 18.19 3.03 11.00
C SER A 196 17.50 1.96 10.12
N ILE A 197 17.50 2.12 8.80
CA ILE A 197 17.07 1.07 7.86
C ILE A 197 17.95 -0.19 8.02
N GLY A 198 19.23 -0.02 8.33
CA GLY A 198 20.14 -1.14 8.55
C GLY A 198 20.09 -2.17 7.42
N ASN A 199 19.91 -3.43 7.79
CA ASN A 199 19.83 -4.56 6.85
C ASN A 199 18.38 -4.99 6.54
N TYR A 200 17.38 -4.26 6.99
CA TYR A 200 15.99 -4.59 6.66
C TYR A 200 15.78 -4.65 5.15
N PRO A 201 15.01 -5.63 4.65
CA PRO A 201 14.58 -5.64 3.26
C PRO A 201 13.84 -4.36 2.89
N LEU A 202 14.03 -3.92 1.65
CA LEU A 202 13.35 -2.76 1.10
C LEU A 202 12.44 -3.18 -0.04
N ILE A 203 11.28 -2.55 -0.10
CA ILE A 203 10.43 -2.51 -1.27
C ILE A 203 10.34 -1.07 -1.78
N GLN A 204 10.01 -0.92 -3.06
CA GLN A 204 9.82 0.37 -3.71
C GLN A 204 8.60 0.28 -4.60
N ASN A 205 7.58 1.05 -4.26
CA ASN A 205 6.32 1.12 -4.98
C ASN A 205 6.10 2.52 -5.55
N GLY A 206 5.11 2.64 -6.44
CA GLY A 206 4.79 3.90 -7.08
C GLY A 206 4.14 4.92 -6.17
N ASP A 207 3.45 4.47 -5.11
CA ASP A 207 2.49 5.31 -4.36
C ASP A 207 1.53 5.93 -5.38
N VAL A 208 0.82 5.02 -6.08
CA VAL A 208 0.19 5.28 -7.39
C VAL A 208 -1.12 6.01 -7.20
N HIS A 209 -1.15 7.27 -7.56
CA HIS A 209 -2.33 8.13 -7.61
C HIS A 209 -2.74 8.47 -9.06
N ARG A 210 -1.88 8.11 -10.03
CA ARG A 210 -2.06 8.26 -11.47
C ARG A 210 -1.55 7.04 -12.21
N LEU A 211 -2.15 6.68 -13.33
CA LEU A 211 -1.77 5.49 -14.10
C LEU A 211 -0.31 5.47 -14.55
N ASN A 212 0.33 6.64 -14.74
CA ASN A 212 1.73 6.74 -15.12
C ASN A 212 2.72 6.64 -13.95
N GLU A 213 2.25 6.50 -12.72
CA GLU A 213 3.09 6.40 -11.52
C GLU A 213 3.48 4.98 -11.13
N TYR A 214 2.91 3.97 -11.79
CA TYR A 214 3.34 2.58 -11.62
C TYR A 214 4.81 2.42 -11.98
N ILE A 215 5.60 1.80 -11.09
CA ILE A 215 7.01 1.54 -11.34
C ILE A 215 7.35 0.04 -11.38
N GLY A 216 6.67 -0.79 -10.60
CA GLY A 216 6.90 -2.23 -10.55
C GLY A 216 8.35 -2.61 -10.22
N ASN A 217 9.05 -1.83 -9.40
CA ASN A 217 10.45 -2.05 -9.06
C ASN A 217 10.66 -3.14 -8.01
N THR A 218 9.63 -3.46 -7.23
CA THR A 218 9.71 -4.51 -6.22
C THR A 218 9.56 -5.89 -6.84
N ILE A 219 10.54 -6.73 -6.59
CA ILE A 219 10.58 -8.11 -7.09
C ILE A 219 10.55 -9.07 -5.92
N PHE A 220 9.57 -9.97 -5.94
CA PHE A 220 9.49 -11.11 -5.03
C PHE A 220 9.85 -12.40 -5.74
N MET A 221 10.61 -13.27 -5.05
CA MET A 221 10.82 -14.67 -5.43
C MET A 221 9.97 -15.54 -4.51
N LEU A 222 8.83 -16.03 -5.01
CA LEU A 222 7.80 -16.75 -4.25
C LEU A 222 7.42 -18.06 -4.95
N GLU A 223 6.73 -18.94 -4.26
CA GLU A 223 6.00 -20.05 -4.90
C GLU A 223 4.64 -19.58 -5.42
N GLU A 224 3.90 -18.84 -4.59
CA GLU A 224 2.58 -18.27 -4.91
C GLU A 224 2.49 -16.83 -4.37
N PRO A 225 1.67 -15.96 -4.98
CA PRO A 225 1.55 -14.57 -4.54
C PRO A 225 0.56 -14.43 -3.37
N THR A 226 0.97 -14.90 -2.18
CA THR A 226 0.19 -14.86 -0.93
C THR A 226 0.90 -14.02 0.13
N ILE A 227 0.16 -13.55 1.13
CA ILE A 227 0.72 -12.78 2.25
C ILE A 227 1.75 -13.60 3.04
N ASP A 228 1.51 -14.91 3.23
CA ASP A 228 2.48 -15.78 3.91
C ASP A 228 3.80 -15.90 3.14
N GLU A 229 3.75 -16.07 1.82
CA GLU A 229 4.95 -16.13 0.98
C GLU A 229 5.70 -14.79 0.94
N ILE A 230 4.98 -13.65 0.92
CA ILE A 230 5.57 -12.31 1.02
C ILE A 230 6.26 -12.14 2.39
N ARG A 231 5.63 -12.60 3.48
CA ARG A 231 6.22 -12.60 4.82
C ARG A 231 7.52 -13.42 4.88
N LYS A 232 7.52 -14.62 4.28
CA LYS A 232 8.74 -15.44 4.15
C LYS A 232 9.82 -14.74 3.33
N ALA A 233 9.44 -14.03 2.27
CA ALA A 233 10.41 -13.31 1.44
C ALA A 233 11.08 -12.17 2.20
N PHE A 234 10.36 -11.43 3.05
CA PHE A 234 10.95 -10.44 3.94
C PHE A 234 11.91 -11.06 4.96
N LYS A 235 11.62 -12.26 5.44
CA LYS A 235 12.48 -12.99 6.40
C LYS A 235 13.64 -13.73 5.73
N GLY A 236 13.62 -13.89 4.41
CA GLY A 236 14.60 -14.70 3.67
C GLY A 236 14.48 -16.20 3.93
N GLU A 237 13.28 -16.68 4.31
CA GLU A 237 13.00 -18.07 4.63
C GLU A 237 12.85 -18.92 3.36
N ASP A 238 13.30 -20.16 3.40
CA ASP A 238 13.12 -21.19 2.34
C ASP A 238 13.47 -20.69 0.93
N GLN A 239 14.52 -19.90 0.78
CA GLN A 239 14.98 -19.28 -0.47
C GLN A 239 14.03 -18.19 -1.03
N ARG A 240 12.93 -17.84 -0.32
CA ARG A 240 12.13 -16.67 -0.67
C ARG A 240 12.98 -15.42 -0.42
N LYS A 241 12.78 -14.41 -1.25
CA LYS A 241 13.45 -13.12 -1.08
C LYS A 241 12.68 -12.00 -1.75
N VAL A 242 12.94 -10.79 -1.28
CA VAL A 242 12.48 -9.55 -1.91
C VAL A 242 13.69 -8.66 -2.21
N TYR A 243 13.62 -7.93 -3.31
CA TYR A 243 14.63 -6.92 -3.67
C TYR A 243 14.04 -5.89 -4.63
N VAL A 244 14.68 -4.74 -4.72
CA VAL A 244 14.31 -3.66 -5.64
C VAL A 244 15.17 -3.76 -6.89
N GLU A 245 14.53 -3.87 -8.07
CA GLU A 245 15.18 -3.65 -9.37
C GLU A 245 15.08 -2.15 -9.69
N TYR A 246 15.98 -1.35 -9.12
CA TYR A 246 15.96 0.10 -9.31
C TYR A 246 16.34 0.47 -10.74
N MET A 247 15.45 1.15 -11.45
CA MET A 247 15.64 1.64 -12.83
C MET A 247 15.60 3.17 -12.83
N PRO A 248 16.77 3.84 -12.79
CA PRO A 248 16.82 5.31 -12.68
C PRO A 248 16.19 6.05 -13.88
N ASP A 249 16.13 5.40 -15.05
CA ASP A 249 15.68 6.03 -16.31
C ASP A 249 14.17 5.96 -16.54
N MET A 250 13.40 5.28 -15.68
CA MET A 250 11.92 5.22 -15.80
C MET A 250 11.20 6.36 -15.10
N LEU A 251 11.92 7.26 -14.46
CA LEU A 251 11.36 8.33 -13.65
C LEU A 251 11.00 9.59 -14.43
N HIS A 252 10.98 9.60 -15.76
CA HIS A 252 10.36 10.69 -16.58
C HIS A 252 10.31 10.32 -18.07
N PRO A 253 9.18 10.53 -18.76
CA PRO A 253 9.18 11.37 -19.95
C PRO A 253 8.89 12.82 -19.60
#